data_44c9b66d10f39826ebda48b2209cf17e
#
_entry.id   44c9b66d10f39826ebda48b2209cf17e
#
_cell.length_a   1.000
_cell.length_b   1.000
_cell.length_c   1.000
_cell.angle_alpha   90.00
_cell.angle_beta   90.00
_cell.angle_gamma   90.00
#
_symmetry.space_group_name_H-M   'P 1'
#
loop_
_entity.id
_entity.type
_entity.pdbx_description
1 polymer ?
#
loop_
_entity_poly.entity_id
_entity_poly.type
_entity_poly.pdbx_seq_one_letter_code
_entity_poly.pdbx_strand_id
1 'polypeptide(L)'
;MEIRTLTRAEEEIMRILWQLKKAFVKDILAEMPEPKPAYNTVSTIIRILEKKEVVGYTAYGKTHEYFPLISEEEYKRHEIQQLMVNYFDNSLPNLVSFFVKDNDLKTKDLDEIMKLINDHKSEE
;
A
#
# COMPACT_ATOMS: atom_id res chain seq x y z
N MET A 1 7.05 -12.18 8.65
CA MET A 1 7.60 -10.80 8.73
C MET A 1 6.52 -9.84 9.20
N GLU A 2 6.82 -9.07 10.22
CA GLU A 2 5.89 -8.08 10.74
C GLU A 2 5.91 -6.83 9.85
N ILE A 3 4.75 -6.45 9.34
CA ILE A 3 4.63 -5.26 8.51
C ILE A 3 4.30 -4.07 9.41
N ARG A 4 5.15 -3.05 9.39
CA ARG A 4 4.94 -1.84 10.18
C ARG A 4 4.09 -0.85 9.42
N THR A 5 3.30 -0.07 10.16
CA THR A 5 2.50 1.00 9.58
C THR A 5 3.42 2.05 8.98
N LEU A 6 3.13 2.45 7.74
CA LEU A 6 3.91 3.45 7.03
C LEU A 6 3.24 4.82 7.11
N THR A 7 4.06 5.87 7.09
CA THR A 7 3.56 7.23 6.99
C THR A 7 3.08 7.48 5.55
N ARG A 8 2.36 8.57 5.33
CA ARG A 8 1.89 8.94 3.99
C ARG A 8 3.05 9.15 3.02
N ALA A 9 4.12 9.81 3.46
CA ALA A 9 5.30 10.03 2.64
C ALA A 9 5.99 8.71 2.28
N GLU A 10 6.06 7.79 3.24
CA GLU A 10 6.61 6.46 3.01
C GLU A 10 5.78 5.66 2.02
N GLU A 11 4.45 5.72 2.14
CA GLU A 11 3.53 5.04 1.21
C GLU A 11 3.69 5.56 -0.21
N GLU A 12 3.86 6.87 -0.36
CA GLU A 12 4.04 7.47 -1.68
C GLU A 12 5.27 6.91 -2.38
N ILE A 13 6.38 6.79 -1.64
CA ILE A 13 7.61 6.22 -2.18
C ILE A 13 7.42 4.73 -2.50
N MET A 14 6.74 4.00 -1.62
CA MET A 14 6.47 2.58 -1.87
C MET A 14 5.63 2.36 -3.12
N ARG A 15 4.60 3.19 -3.35
CA ARG A 15 3.78 3.09 -4.57
C ARG A 15 4.63 3.22 -5.83
N ILE A 16 5.58 4.16 -5.81
CA ILE A 16 6.48 4.35 -6.95
C ILE A 16 7.39 3.14 -7.11
N LEU A 17 7.93 2.61 -6.01
CA LEU A 17 8.79 1.42 -6.06
C LEU A 17 8.04 0.19 -6.55
N TRP A 18 6.79 0.00 -6.13
CA TRP A 18 6.00 -1.13 -6.63
C TRP A 18 5.76 -1.00 -8.13
N GLN A 19 5.54 0.23 -8.60
CA GLN A 19 5.33 0.49 -10.03
C GLN A 19 6.60 0.25 -10.84
N LEU A 20 7.75 0.75 -10.37
CA LEU A 20 9.03 0.64 -11.07
C LEU A 20 9.73 -0.69 -10.83
N LYS A 21 9.37 -1.39 -9.75
CA LYS A 21 9.93 -2.67 -9.29
C LYS A 21 11.31 -2.53 -8.66
N LYS A 22 12.16 -1.66 -9.19
CA LYS A 22 13.43 -1.28 -8.60
C LYS A 22 13.78 0.11 -9.12
N ALA A 23 14.49 0.89 -8.30
CA ALA A 23 14.80 2.28 -8.67
C ALA A 23 15.90 2.87 -7.80
N PHE A 24 16.64 3.79 -8.39
CA PHE A 24 17.53 4.68 -7.65
C PHE A 24 16.70 5.84 -7.10
N VAL A 25 17.25 6.57 -6.13
CA VAL A 25 16.53 7.72 -5.54
C VAL A 25 16.12 8.72 -6.63
N LYS A 26 17.00 8.99 -7.60
CA LYS A 26 16.70 9.92 -8.70
C LYS A 26 15.49 9.48 -9.53
N ASP A 27 15.32 8.18 -9.71
CA ASP A 27 14.20 7.62 -10.48
C ASP A 27 12.89 7.81 -9.72
N ILE A 28 12.93 7.59 -8.41
CA ILE A 28 11.77 7.80 -7.55
C ILE A 28 11.36 9.28 -7.58
N LEU A 29 12.34 10.16 -7.42
CA LEU A 29 12.10 11.61 -7.42
C LEU A 29 11.49 12.07 -8.74
N ALA A 30 11.95 11.50 -9.86
CA ALA A 30 11.41 11.84 -11.18
C ALA A 30 9.92 11.53 -11.31
N GLU A 31 9.43 10.52 -10.59
CA GLU A 31 8.01 10.12 -10.63
C GLU A 31 7.15 10.88 -9.63
N MET A 32 7.74 11.69 -8.75
CA MET A 32 6.96 12.42 -7.74
C MET A 32 6.33 13.68 -8.34
N PRO A 33 5.12 14.08 -7.83
CA PRO A 33 4.45 15.26 -8.35
C PRO A 33 5.13 16.57 -7.92
N GLU A 34 4.87 17.62 -8.66
CA GLU A 34 5.32 18.97 -8.30
C GLU A 34 4.45 19.51 -7.15
N PRO A 35 5.02 20.28 -6.22
CA PRO A 35 6.44 20.58 -6.12
C PRO A 35 7.21 19.38 -5.58
N LYS A 36 8.31 19.04 -6.24
CA LYS A 36 9.10 17.87 -5.85
C LYS A 36 9.84 18.13 -4.56
N PRO A 37 9.93 17.13 -3.66
CA PRO A 37 10.76 17.25 -2.47
C PRO A 37 12.24 17.26 -2.83
N ALA A 38 13.07 17.66 -1.89
CA ALA A 38 14.52 17.64 -2.10
C ALA A 38 15.02 16.19 -2.20
N TYR A 39 16.10 16.00 -2.94
CA TYR A 39 16.75 14.69 -3.07
C TYR A 39 17.07 14.09 -1.70
N ASN A 40 17.64 14.88 -0.81
CA ASN A 40 18.00 14.40 0.53
C ASN A 40 16.79 13.98 1.36
N THR A 41 15.64 14.62 1.14
CA THR A 41 14.40 14.24 1.83
C THR A 41 13.97 12.83 1.41
N VAL A 42 13.95 12.57 0.10
CA VAL A 42 13.59 11.25 -0.43
C VAL A 42 14.59 10.19 0.05
N SER A 43 15.88 10.52 0.00
CA SER A 43 16.94 9.62 0.43
C SER A 43 16.78 9.25 1.91
N THR A 44 16.44 10.21 2.76
CA THR A 44 16.21 9.97 4.19
C THR A 44 15.03 9.05 4.42
N ILE A 45 13.91 9.30 3.71
CA ILE A 45 12.70 8.48 3.86
C ILE A 45 12.97 7.04 3.43
N ILE A 46 13.70 6.84 2.33
CA ILE A 46 13.97 5.50 1.84
C ILE A 46 14.89 4.72 2.79
N ARG A 47 15.78 5.41 3.50
CA ARG A 47 16.61 4.78 4.53
C ARG A 47 15.78 4.36 5.74
N ILE A 48 14.73 5.11 6.05
CA ILE A 48 13.79 4.73 7.11
C ILE A 48 13.04 3.47 6.69
N LEU A 49 12.60 3.39 5.43
CA LEU A 49 11.95 2.21 4.89
C LEU A 49 12.86 0.99 4.93
N GLU A 50 14.15 1.19 4.67
CA GLU A 50 15.15 0.14 4.77
C GLU A 50 15.25 -0.38 6.21
N LYS A 51 15.27 0.53 7.19
CA LYS A 51 15.30 0.16 8.62
C LYS A 51 14.03 -0.58 9.03
N LYS A 52 12.90 -0.25 8.43
CA LYS A 52 11.63 -0.95 8.68
C LYS A 52 11.56 -2.29 7.97
N GLU A 53 12.59 -2.64 7.21
CA GLU A 53 12.70 -3.92 6.49
C GLU A 53 11.64 -4.12 5.42
N VAL A 54 11.11 -3.02 4.87
CA VAL A 54 10.15 -3.10 3.75
C VAL A 54 10.81 -2.80 2.41
N VAL A 55 12.06 -2.35 2.43
CA VAL A 55 12.86 -2.04 1.24
C VAL A 55 14.25 -2.65 1.40
N GLY A 56 14.75 -3.26 0.34
CA GLY A 56 16.13 -3.71 0.25
C GLY A 56 16.86 -2.92 -0.82
N TYR A 57 18.15 -3.17 -1.01
CA TYR A 57 18.89 -2.49 -2.05
C TYR A 57 20.03 -3.36 -2.59
N THR A 58 20.42 -3.03 -3.82
CA THR A 58 21.64 -3.54 -4.43
C THR A 58 22.61 -2.38 -4.56
N ALA A 59 23.82 -2.55 -4.06
CA ALA A 59 24.83 -1.50 -4.10
C ALA A 59 25.58 -1.52 -5.43
N TYR A 60 25.71 -0.33 -6.04
CA TYR A 60 26.55 -0.10 -7.20
C TYR A 60 27.53 1.00 -6.82
N GLY A 61 28.61 0.62 -6.15
CA GLY A 61 29.50 1.57 -5.52
C GLY A 61 28.80 2.33 -4.41
N LYS A 62 28.76 3.64 -4.49
CA LYS A 62 28.08 4.49 -3.51
C LYS A 62 26.60 4.71 -3.82
N THR A 63 26.12 4.20 -4.96
CA THR A 63 24.75 4.38 -5.41
C THR A 63 23.97 3.09 -5.14
N HIS A 64 22.79 3.23 -4.52
CA HIS A 64 21.95 2.09 -4.18
C HIS A 64 20.69 2.07 -5.04
N GLU A 65 20.42 0.91 -5.62
CA GLU A 65 19.17 0.65 -6.33
C GLU A 65 18.24 -0.09 -5.38
N TYR A 66 17.12 0.54 -5.03
CA TYR A 66 16.19 0.02 -4.04
C TYR A 66 15.08 -0.80 -4.69
N PHE A 67 14.56 -1.76 -3.93
CA PHE A 67 13.45 -2.59 -4.37
C PHE A 67 12.58 -2.95 -3.17
N PRO A 68 11.26 -3.17 -3.38
CA PRO A 68 10.38 -3.53 -2.26
C PRO A 68 10.62 -4.95 -1.79
N LEU A 69 10.61 -5.16 -0.47
CA LEU A 69 10.71 -6.48 0.16
C LEU A 69 9.33 -7.06 0.46
N ILE A 70 8.30 -6.22 0.41
CA ILE A 70 6.92 -6.66 0.56
C ILE A 70 6.18 -6.27 -0.71
N SER A 71 5.20 -7.08 -1.12
CA SER A 71 4.40 -6.76 -2.30
C SER A 71 3.33 -5.74 -1.95
N GLU A 72 2.81 -5.06 -2.98
CA GLU A 72 1.68 -4.15 -2.81
C GLU A 72 0.46 -4.88 -2.25
N GLU A 73 0.22 -6.12 -2.72
CA GLU A 73 -0.89 -6.94 -2.23
C GLU A 73 -0.75 -7.28 -0.75
N GLU A 74 0.45 -7.62 -0.30
CA GLU A 74 0.71 -7.90 1.11
C GLU A 74 0.45 -6.67 1.97
N TYR A 75 0.88 -5.50 1.51
CA TYR A 75 0.69 -4.26 2.23
C TYR A 75 -0.79 -3.86 2.31
N LYS A 76 -1.51 -3.97 1.19
CA LYS A 76 -2.95 -3.70 1.14
C LYS A 76 -3.71 -4.58 2.13
N ARG A 77 -3.38 -5.86 2.13
CA ARG A 77 -4.03 -6.82 3.03
C ARG A 77 -3.78 -6.47 4.49
N HIS A 78 -2.55 -6.10 4.81
CA HIS A 78 -2.19 -5.67 6.16
C HIS A 78 -3.00 -4.44 6.59
N GLU A 79 -3.08 -3.43 5.73
CA GLU A 79 -3.78 -2.19 6.04
C GLU A 79 -5.28 -2.42 6.23
N ILE A 80 -5.88 -3.25 5.37
CA ILE A 80 -7.30 -3.57 5.50
C ILE A 80 -7.56 -4.32 6.80
N GLN A 81 -6.70 -5.27 7.18
CA GLN A 81 -6.84 -6.00 8.43
C GLN A 81 -6.76 -5.08 9.64
N GLN A 82 -5.83 -4.12 9.63
CA GLN A 82 -5.71 -3.14 10.71
C GLN A 82 -6.98 -2.28 10.83
N LEU A 83 -7.49 -1.82 9.71
CA LEU A 83 -8.72 -1.03 9.66
C LEU A 83 -9.91 -1.83 10.21
N MET A 84 -10.03 -3.08 9.80
CA MET A 84 -11.13 -3.96 10.23
C MET A 84 -11.10 -4.20 11.73
N VAL A 85 -9.92 -4.49 12.27
CA VAL A 85 -9.76 -4.72 13.71
C VAL A 85 -10.02 -3.46 14.52
N ASN A 86 -9.45 -2.32 14.07
CA ASN A 86 -9.48 -1.08 14.84
C ASN A 86 -10.84 -0.38 14.82
N TYR A 87 -11.60 -0.50 13.72
CA TYR A 87 -12.83 0.29 13.55
C TYR A 87 -14.10 -0.53 13.35
N PHE A 88 -14.00 -1.82 13.01
CA PHE A 88 -15.17 -2.62 12.67
C PHE A 88 -15.25 -3.96 13.40
N ASP A 89 -14.53 -4.07 14.53
CA ASP A 89 -14.49 -5.30 15.34
C ASP A 89 -14.18 -6.56 14.50
N ASN A 90 -13.36 -6.37 13.47
CA ASN A 90 -12.99 -7.42 12.51
C ASN A 90 -14.22 -8.06 11.86
N SER A 91 -15.27 -7.27 11.62
CA SER A 91 -16.54 -7.72 11.06
C SER A 91 -16.80 -7.08 9.70
N LEU A 92 -16.81 -7.89 8.65
CA LEU A 92 -17.16 -7.41 7.30
C LEU A 92 -18.61 -6.89 7.25
N PRO A 93 -19.61 -7.56 7.87
CA PRO A 93 -20.95 -6.98 7.93
C PRO A 93 -21.00 -5.60 8.56
N ASN A 94 -20.17 -5.32 9.58
CA ASN A 94 -20.12 -4.00 10.20
C ASN A 94 -19.61 -2.96 9.22
N LEU A 95 -18.60 -3.30 8.42
CA LEU A 95 -18.07 -2.40 7.40
C LEU A 95 -19.12 -2.08 6.34
N VAL A 96 -19.79 -3.09 5.83
CA VAL A 96 -20.84 -2.94 4.81
C VAL A 96 -21.99 -2.12 5.37
N SER A 97 -22.41 -2.39 6.61
CA SER A 97 -23.49 -1.66 7.28
C SER A 97 -23.16 -0.16 7.39
N PHE A 98 -21.92 0.16 7.69
CA PHE A 98 -21.46 1.55 7.78
C PHE A 98 -21.70 2.29 6.45
N PHE A 99 -21.33 1.67 5.32
CA PHE A 99 -21.53 2.25 4.00
C PHE A 99 -23.01 2.34 3.62
N VAL A 100 -23.79 1.33 3.97
CA VAL A 100 -25.23 1.30 3.65
C VAL A 100 -25.96 2.44 4.37
N LYS A 101 -25.63 2.67 5.64
CA LYS A 101 -26.29 3.71 6.45
C LYS A 101 -26.09 5.12 5.90
N ASP A 102 -24.93 5.37 5.30
CA ASP A 102 -24.60 6.68 4.74
C ASP A 102 -24.97 6.80 3.25
N ASN A 103 -25.65 5.79 2.70
CA ASN A 103 -26.02 5.72 1.28
C ASN A 103 -24.82 5.80 0.34
N ASP A 104 -23.64 5.40 0.80
CA ASP A 104 -22.43 5.38 -0.01
C ASP A 104 -22.39 4.17 -0.94
N LEU A 105 -23.20 3.14 -0.66
CA LEU A 105 -23.32 1.96 -1.50
C LEU A 105 -24.60 2.04 -2.33
N LYS A 106 -24.43 1.99 -3.65
CA LYS A 106 -25.54 1.96 -4.60
C LYS A 106 -25.96 0.51 -4.83
N THR A 107 -27.22 0.33 -5.27
CA THR A 107 -27.74 -1.00 -5.58
C THR A 107 -26.82 -1.75 -6.55
N LYS A 108 -26.27 -1.03 -7.54
CA LYS A 108 -25.34 -1.61 -8.50
C LYS A 108 -24.10 -2.18 -7.83
N ASP A 109 -23.56 -1.46 -6.84
CA ASP A 109 -22.37 -1.92 -6.10
C ASP A 109 -22.68 -3.18 -5.30
N LEU A 110 -23.85 -3.23 -4.67
CA LEU A 110 -24.30 -4.40 -3.92
C LEU A 110 -24.43 -5.63 -4.84
N ASP A 111 -24.99 -5.44 -6.02
CA ASP A 111 -25.16 -6.52 -6.99
C ASP A 111 -23.80 -7.05 -7.45
N GLU A 112 -22.84 -6.16 -7.70
CA GLU A 112 -21.49 -6.54 -8.11
C GLU A 112 -20.78 -7.31 -6.99
N ILE A 113 -20.93 -6.86 -5.75
CA ILE A 113 -20.34 -7.53 -4.58
C ILE A 113 -20.90 -8.94 -4.44
N MET A 114 -22.23 -9.09 -4.56
CA MET A 114 -22.87 -10.39 -4.47
C MET A 114 -22.41 -11.33 -5.57
N LYS A 115 -22.23 -10.81 -6.77
CA LYS A 115 -21.73 -11.58 -7.90
C LYS A 115 -20.31 -12.10 -7.63
N LEU A 116 -19.44 -11.24 -7.11
CA LEU A 116 -18.07 -11.61 -6.75
C LEU A 116 -18.05 -12.75 -5.72
N ILE A 117 -18.91 -12.66 -4.70
CA ILE A 117 -19.01 -13.66 -3.66
C ILE A 117 -19.49 -15.00 -4.25
N ASN A 118 -20.53 -14.96 -5.07
CA ASN A 118 -21.09 -16.17 -5.67
C ASN A 118 -20.11 -16.83 -6.64
N ASP A 119 -19.40 -16.03 -7.44
CA ASP A 119 -18.40 -16.57 -8.37
C ASP A 119 -17.26 -17.25 -7.61
N HIS A 120 -16.83 -16.65 -6.50
CA HIS A 120 -15.78 -17.23 -5.66
C HIS A 120 -16.25 -18.54 -5.02
N LYS A 121 -17.50 -18.59 -4.54
CA LYS A 121 -18.05 -19.82 -3.95
C LYS A 121 -18.10 -20.98 -4.94
N SER A 122 -18.39 -20.68 -6.22
CA SER A 122 -18.47 -21.72 -7.23
C SER A 122 -17.10 -22.27 -7.63
N GLU A 123 -16.01 -21.58 -7.25
CA GLU A 123 -14.65 -22.04 -7.49
C GLU A 123 -14.11 -22.91 -6.37
N GLU A 124 -14.81 -22.94 -5.24
CA GLU A 124 -14.43 -23.82 -4.10
C GLU A 124 -14.89 -25.29 -4.32
#